data_b3183adc7850d83e94708cc32002f3aa
#
_entry.id   b3183adc7850d83e94708cc32002f3aa
#
_cell.length_a   1.000
_cell.length_b   1.000
_cell.length_c   1.000
_cell.angle_alpha   90.00
_cell.angle_beta   90.00
_cell.angle_gamma   90.00
#
_symmetry.space_group_name_H-M   'P 1'
#
loop_
_entity.id
_entity.type
_entity.pdbx_description
1 polymer ?
#
loop_
_entity_poly.entity_id
_entity_poly.type
_entity_poly.pdbx_seq_one_letter_code
_entity_poly.pdbx_strand_id
1 'polypeptide(L)'
;MKVYVLENGMNHNSLKHELIACDDPTETFSFPSWTALIVHPDGNILFDAACHKEVWQLPFIMQNLHMTDEDTPMYRISQLGMRLEDINYIVLSHMHPDHHGFIDKFPNAEIIVSDDEFTNMMKLYALGKIDFGQDFTYFIEKKLNWKLYPSDQKTQKLMDGVTIYNFGRGHSFGQLGLFLELPKSGNKLLISDVIYSSENIGPPVREPGRCMDMPAWHKHVEEVPKLARELNAEIWFGHDLAQFEKLVKSTEGYYE
;
A
#
# COMPACT_ATOMS: atom_id res chain seq x y z
N MET A 1 -6.37 12.50 -15.77
CA MET A 1 -6.32 11.69 -14.53
C MET A 1 -5.79 12.58 -13.42
N LYS A 2 -6.34 12.43 -12.17
CA LYS A 2 -5.84 13.14 -10.98
C LYS A 2 -5.49 12.14 -9.90
N VAL A 3 -4.39 12.35 -9.20
CA VAL A 3 -3.94 11.47 -8.11
C VAL A 3 -3.87 12.29 -6.83
N TYR A 4 -4.59 11.84 -5.81
CA TYR A 4 -4.63 12.44 -4.48
C TYR A 4 -3.93 11.52 -3.48
N VAL A 5 -3.06 12.08 -2.67
CA VAL A 5 -2.44 11.40 -1.53
C VAL A 5 -3.32 11.62 -0.31
N LEU A 6 -3.97 10.55 0.16
CA LEU A 6 -4.84 10.58 1.33
C LEU A 6 -3.99 10.22 2.56
N GLU A 7 -3.92 11.13 3.53
CA GLU A 7 -3.25 10.90 4.80
C GLU A 7 -4.12 10.00 5.67
N ASN A 8 -3.56 8.88 6.13
CA ASN A 8 -4.28 7.89 6.93
C ASN A 8 -3.65 7.66 8.31
N GLY A 9 -2.92 8.65 8.80
CA GLY A 9 -2.31 8.61 10.12
C GLY A 9 -0.80 8.44 10.09
N MET A 10 -0.23 8.36 11.29
CA MET A 10 1.21 8.28 11.51
C MET A 10 1.52 7.23 12.56
N ASN A 11 2.47 6.38 12.28
CA ASN A 11 3.07 5.52 13.27
C ASN A 11 4.21 6.27 13.97
N HIS A 12 4.15 6.40 15.28
CA HIS A 12 5.16 7.06 16.10
C HIS A 12 5.87 6.06 17.00
N ASN A 13 7.15 6.33 17.30
CA ASN A 13 7.95 5.52 18.23
C ASN A 13 8.02 4.02 17.87
N SER A 14 7.91 3.71 16.59
CA SER A 14 8.08 2.34 16.11
C SER A 14 9.55 1.95 16.08
N LEU A 15 9.86 0.68 16.35
CA LEU A 15 11.24 0.20 16.27
C LEU A 15 11.73 0.23 14.83
N LYS A 16 12.78 1.00 14.57
CA LYS A 16 13.26 1.25 13.20
C LYS A 16 13.70 -0.04 12.50
N HIS A 17 14.35 -0.94 13.21
CA HIS A 17 14.82 -2.19 12.64
C HIS A 17 13.70 -3.10 12.08
N GLU A 18 12.44 -2.87 12.44
CA GLU A 18 11.32 -3.62 11.85
C GLU A 18 11.13 -3.30 10.36
N LEU A 19 11.41 -2.07 9.94
CA LEU A 19 11.28 -1.63 8.55
C LEU A 19 12.64 -1.39 7.88
N ILE A 20 13.64 -0.93 8.65
CA ILE A 20 14.93 -0.47 8.13
C ILE A 20 16.03 -0.90 9.10
N ALA A 21 16.93 -1.77 8.67
CA ALA A 21 18.05 -2.18 9.52
C ALA A 21 18.85 -0.98 10.03
N CYS A 22 19.15 -0.98 11.32
CA CYS A 22 19.92 0.03 12.03
C CYS A 22 20.86 -0.62 13.05
N ASP A 23 21.90 0.12 13.47
CA ASP A 23 22.91 -0.41 14.40
C ASP A 23 22.39 -0.50 15.84
N ASP A 24 21.50 0.43 16.23
CA ASP A 24 20.86 0.43 17.53
C ASP A 24 19.47 -0.23 17.45
N PRO A 25 19.27 -1.42 18.04
CA PRO A 25 17.98 -2.10 18.00
C PRO A 25 16.87 -1.39 18.80
N THR A 26 17.23 -0.39 19.59
CA THR A 26 16.26 0.45 20.35
C THR A 26 15.92 1.76 19.65
N GLU A 27 16.56 2.04 18.50
CA GLU A 27 16.25 3.22 17.69
C GLU A 27 14.78 3.20 17.28
N THR A 28 14.08 4.30 17.57
CA THR A 28 12.69 4.49 17.15
C THR A 28 12.59 5.55 16.09
N PHE A 29 11.57 5.44 15.25
CA PHE A 29 11.28 6.42 14.21
C PHE A 29 9.77 6.54 13.98
N SER A 30 9.37 7.50 13.15
CA SER A 30 7.99 7.66 12.71
C SER A 30 7.89 7.38 11.23
N PHE A 31 6.75 6.80 10.80
CA PHE A 31 6.46 6.59 9.39
C PHE A 31 4.97 6.78 9.09
N PRO A 32 4.62 7.27 7.88
CA PRO A 32 3.26 7.54 7.50
C PRO A 32 2.47 6.27 7.18
N SER A 33 1.14 6.33 7.36
CA SER A 33 0.18 5.49 6.66
C SER A 33 -0.58 6.38 5.68
N TRP A 34 -0.70 5.97 4.41
CA TRP A 34 -1.36 6.74 3.38
C TRP A 34 -1.88 5.84 2.26
N THR A 35 -2.86 6.34 1.51
CA THR A 35 -3.42 5.68 0.33
C THR A 35 -3.44 6.65 -0.84
N ALA A 36 -3.47 6.14 -2.08
CA ALA A 36 -3.64 6.97 -3.25
C ALA A 36 -5.04 6.81 -3.84
N LEU A 37 -5.73 7.93 -4.06
CA LEU A 37 -6.96 7.97 -4.83
C LEU A 37 -6.67 8.47 -6.23
N ILE A 38 -6.93 7.64 -7.23
CA ILE A 38 -6.78 7.96 -8.64
C ILE A 38 -8.17 8.23 -9.22
N VAL A 39 -8.46 9.49 -9.55
CA VAL A 39 -9.70 9.90 -10.20
C VAL A 39 -9.47 9.87 -11.71
N HIS A 40 -10.16 8.94 -12.39
CA HIS A 40 -9.98 8.67 -13.81
C HIS A 40 -11.33 8.64 -14.53
N PRO A 41 -11.43 9.09 -15.83
CA PRO A 41 -12.68 9.07 -16.58
C PRO A 41 -13.32 7.68 -16.72
N ASP A 42 -12.51 6.61 -16.78
CA ASP A 42 -12.96 5.24 -16.98
C ASP A 42 -13.23 4.49 -15.65
N GLY A 43 -13.03 5.14 -14.52
CA GLY A 43 -13.30 4.58 -13.19
C GLY A 43 -12.26 4.99 -12.15
N ASN A 44 -12.71 5.25 -10.93
CA ASN A 44 -11.85 5.68 -9.84
C ASN A 44 -11.21 4.49 -9.13
N ILE A 45 -9.94 4.62 -8.78
CA ILE A 45 -9.14 3.58 -8.13
C ILE A 45 -8.68 4.08 -6.77
N LEU A 46 -8.80 3.23 -5.76
CA LEU A 46 -8.10 3.38 -4.50
C LEU A 46 -6.91 2.40 -4.48
N PHE A 47 -5.70 2.87 -4.26
CA PHE A 47 -4.52 2.04 -4.05
C PHE A 47 -4.26 1.93 -2.56
N ASP A 48 -4.47 0.72 -2.03
CA ASP A 48 -4.59 0.38 -0.61
C ASP A 48 -5.79 1.05 0.09
N ALA A 49 -6.13 0.61 1.29
CA ALA A 49 -7.31 1.06 2.02
C ALA A 49 -7.07 1.23 3.53
N ALA A 50 -5.86 1.64 3.91
CA ALA A 50 -5.45 1.99 5.27
C ALA A 50 -5.71 0.92 6.35
N CYS A 51 -5.52 1.28 7.60
CA CYS A 51 -5.70 0.42 8.76
C CYS A 51 -7.10 0.59 9.37
N HIS A 52 -7.79 -0.52 9.69
CA HIS A 52 -9.11 -0.48 10.32
C HIS A 52 -9.00 -0.24 11.84
N LYS A 53 -9.98 0.49 12.41
CA LYS A 53 -10.02 0.79 13.86
C LYS A 53 -9.91 -0.43 14.76
N GLU A 54 -10.52 -1.56 14.38
CA GLU A 54 -10.48 -2.78 15.18
C GLU A 54 -9.10 -3.40 15.21
N VAL A 55 -8.33 -3.23 14.12
CA VAL A 55 -6.92 -3.61 14.06
C VAL A 55 -6.07 -2.68 14.92
N TRP A 56 -6.45 -1.40 15.04
CA TRP A 56 -5.77 -0.45 15.93
C TRP A 56 -5.84 -0.85 17.41
N GLN A 57 -6.77 -1.70 17.79
CA GLN A 57 -6.89 -2.21 19.17
C GLN A 57 -5.90 -3.33 19.48
N LEU A 58 -5.14 -3.80 18.52
CA LEU A 58 -4.04 -4.73 18.77
C LEU A 58 -2.91 -3.99 19.50
N PRO A 59 -2.45 -4.47 20.67
CA PRO A 59 -1.57 -3.71 21.55
C PRO A 59 -0.29 -3.18 20.88
N PHE A 60 0.29 -3.93 19.94
CA PHE A 60 1.52 -3.54 19.26
C PHE A 60 1.29 -2.48 18.15
N ILE A 61 0.09 -2.43 17.53
CA ILE A 61 -0.29 -1.40 16.56
C ILE A 61 -0.80 -0.15 17.29
N MET A 62 -1.64 -0.33 18.31
CA MET A 62 -2.22 0.77 19.07
C MET A 62 -1.21 1.67 19.75
N GLN A 63 -0.06 1.13 20.13
CA GLN A 63 0.97 1.92 20.79
C GLN A 63 1.55 3.00 19.87
N ASN A 64 1.55 2.75 18.58
CA ASN A 64 2.33 3.49 17.61
C ASN A 64 1.49 4.20 16.55
N LEU A 65 0.35 3.64 16.13
CA LEU A 65 -0.50 4.24 15.11
C LEU A 65 -1.41 5.31 15.70
N HIS A 66 -1.17 6.56 15.33
CA HIS A 66 -2.01 7.70 15.63
C HIS A 66 -2.87 8.03 14.41
N MET A 67 -4.16 7.77 14.55
CA MET A 67 -5.14 7.94 13.50
C MET A 67 -6.50 8.29 14.10
N THR A 68 -7.18 9.27 13.52
CA THR A 68 -8.51 9.73 13.89
C THR A 68 -9.54 9.31 12.85
N ASP A 69 -10.82 9.60 13.07
CA ASP A 69 -11.87 9.37 12.06
C ASP A 69 -11.65 10.21 10.80
N GLU A 70 -10.99 11.35 10.92
CA GLU A 70 -10.65 12.24 9.80
C GLU A 70 -9.51 11.70 8.93
N ASP A 71 -8.73 10.77 9.45
CA ASP A 71 -7.62 10.13 8.72
C ASP A 71 -8.07 8.87 7.97
N THR A 72 -9.36 8.55 7.95
CA THR A 72 -9.88 7.42 7.18
C THR A 72 -9.99 7.76 5.70
N PRO A 73 -9.80 6.79 4.78
CA PRO A 73 -10.02 7.01 3.36
C PRO A 73 -11.43 7.54 3.06
N MET A 74 -12.44 7.09 3.82
CA MET A 74 -13.82 7.53 3.66
C MET A 74 -13.99 9.02 3.92
N TYR A 75 -13.41 9.52 5.04
CA TYR A 75 -13.46 10.94 5.35
C TYR A 75 -12.72 11.77 4.29
N ARG A 76 -11.48 11.39 3.93
CA ARG A 76 -10.66 12.09 2.94
C ARG A 76 -11.35 12.15 1.57
N ILE A 77 -11.98 11.07 1.12
CA ILE A 77 -12.74 11.01 -0.14
C ILE A 77 -13.97 11.94 -0.07
N SER A 78 -14.68 11.96 1.07
CA SER A 78 -15.82 12.86 1.25
C SER A 78 -15.43 14.33 1.19
N GLN A 79 -14.25 14.71 1.69
CA GLN A 79 -13.73 16.08 1.60
C GLN A 79 -13.45 16.52 0.15
N LEU A 80 -13.23 15.58 -0.75
CA LEU A 80 -13.09 15.83 -2.20
C LEU A 80 -14.46 15.91 -2.91
N GLY A 81 -15.58 15.83 -2.16
CA GLY A 81 -16.95 15.86 -2.71
C GLY A 81 -17.35 14.57 -3.44
N MET A 82 -16.62 13.47 -3.20
CA MET A 82 -16.89 12.16 -3.79
C MET A 82 -17.63 11.25 -2.80
N ARG A 83 -18.38 10.29 -3.31
CA ARG A 83 -19.06 9.26 -2.53
C ARG A 83 -18.23 7.97 -2.57
N LEU A 84 -18.44 7.09 -1.61
CA LEU A 84 -17.75 5.79 -1.55
C LEU A 84 -18.16 4.87 -2.71
N GLU A 85 -19.40 5.03 -3.19
CA GLU A 85 -19.95 4.31 -4.35
C GLU A 85 -19.26 4.72 -5.67
N ASP A 86 -18.56 5.85 -5.70
CA ASP A 86 -17.85 6.33 -6.88
C ASP A 86 -16.49 5.65 -7.06
N ILE A 87 -16.04 4.83 -6.10
CA ILE A 87 -14.83 4.01 -6.21
C ILE A 87 -15.17 2.71 -6.93
N ASN A 88 -14.54 2.49 -8.08
CA ASN A 88 -14.78 1.35 -8.95
C ASN A 88 -13.80 0.21 -8.72
N TYR A 89 -12.58 0.54 -8.31
CA TYR A 89 -11.51 -0.43 -8.08
C TYR A 89 -10.77 -0.12 -6.78
N ILE A 90 -10.40 -1.18 -6.06
CA ILE A 90 -9.37 -1.12 -5.04
C ILE A 90 -8.25 -2.03 -5.52
N VAL A 91 -7.05 -1.50 -5.68
CA VAL A 91 -5.86 -2.31 -5.93
C VAL A 91 -5.11 -2.43 -4.63
N LEU A 92 -5.08 -3.63 -4.06
CA LEU A 92 -4.31 -3.89 -2.86
C LEU A 92 -2.87 -4.22 -3.24
N SER A 93 -1.94 -3.49 -2.66
CA SER A 93 -0.52 -3.81 -2.78
C SER A 93 -0.25 -5.21 -2.20
N HIS A 94 -0.80 -5.50 -1.02
CA HIS A 94 -0.76 -6.78 -0.32
C HIS A 94 -1.81 -6.81 0.82
N MET A 95 -1.87 -7.89 1.60
CA MET A 95 -2.91 -8.07 2.61
C MET A 95 -2.41 -7.93 4.05
N HIS A 96 -1.50 -7.01 4.34
CA HIS A 96 -1.23 -6.60 5.72
C HIS A 96 -2.31 -5.63 6.22
N PRO A 97 -2.55 -5.56 7.55
CA PRO A 97 -3.70 -4.85 8.13
C PRO A 97 -3.80 -3.37 7.78
N ASP A 98 -2.66 -2.72 7.60
CA ASP A 98 -2.56 -1.29 7.28
C ASP A 98 -2.80 -0.95 5.80
N HIS A 99 -3.04 -1.98 4.96
CA HIS A 99 -3.33 -1.82 3.53
C HIS A 99 -4.75 -2.22 3.13
N HIS A 100 -5.42 -3.11 3.90
CA HIS A 100 -6.74 -3.62 3.52
C HIS A 100 -7.88 -3.22 4.48
N GLY A 101 -7.61 -2.39 5.48
CA GLY A 101 -8.50 -2.19 6.62
C GLY A 101 -9.92 -1.74 6.30
N PHE A 102 -10.12 -0.93 5.26
CA PHE A 102 -11.43 -0.36 4.92
C PHE A 102 -12.01 -0.83 3.58
N ILE A 103 -11.54 -1.94 3.02
CA ILE A 103 -11.99 -2.42 1.70
C ILE A 103 -13.50 -2.69 1.63
N ASP A 104 -14.15 -3.02 2.73
CA ASP A 104 -15.59 -3.28 2.81
C ASP A 104 -16.46 -2.02 2.77
N LYS A 105 -15.88 -0.84 2.85
CA LYS A 105 -16.60 0.44 2.85
C LYS A 105 -16.94 0.94 1.44
N PHE A 106 -16.43 0.28 0.40
CA PHE A 106 -16.58 0.67 -0.99
C PHE A 106 -17.47 -0.32 -1.76
N PRO A 107 -18.81 -0.14 -1.73
CA PRO A 107 -19.76 -1.18 -2.11
C PRO A 107 -19.72 -1.57 -3.59
N ASN A 108 -19.22 -0.70 -4.45
CA ASN A 108 -19.15 -0.92 -5.89
C ASN A 108 -17.75 -1.36 -6.38
N ALA A 109 -16.76 -1.39 -5.47
CA ALA A 109 -15.39 -1.64 -5.87
C ALA A 109 -15.13 -3.11 -6.20
N GLU A 110 -14.42 -3.35 -7.32
CA GLU A 110 -13.74 -4.62 -7.57
C GLU A 110 -12.39 -4.56 -6.84
N ILE A 111 -12.12 -5.54 -5.97
CA ILE A 111 -10.89 -5.58 -5.16
C ILE A 111 -9.88 -6.48 -5.85
N ILE A 112 -8.85 -5.86 -6.41
CA ILE A 112 -7.78 -6.52 -7.15
C ILE A 112 -6.63 -6.78 -6.18
N VAL A 113 -6.23 -8.03 -6.05
CA VAL A 113 -5.13 -8.48 -5.20
C VAL A 113 -4.37 -9.61 -5.90
N SER A 114 -3.08 -9.77 -5.63
CA SER A 114 -2.30 -10.90 -6.15
C SER A 114 -2.92 -12.24 -5.72
N ASP A 115 -3.04 -13.20 -6.65
CA ASP A 115 -3.51 -14.56 -6.34
C ASP A 115 -2.60 -15.24 -5.31
N ASP A 116 -1.29 -15.09 -5.44
CA ASP A 116 -0.33 -15.63 -4.45
C ASP A 116 -0.54 -15.02 -3.06
N GLU A 117 -0.79 -13.72 -2.98
CA GLU A 117 -1.06 -13.03 -1.71
C GLU A 117 -2.34 -13.56 -1.07
N PHE A 118 -3.45 -13.47 -1.80
CA PHE A 118 -4.76 -13.89 -1.31
C PHE A 118 -4.77 -15.35 -0.88
N THR A 119 -4.28 -16.25 -1.73
CA THR A 119 -4.29 -17.68 -1.48
C THR A 119 -3.46 -18.05 -0.25
N ASN A 120 -2.25 -17.50 -0.11
CA ASN A 120 -1.38 -17.81 1.02
C ASN A 120 -1.89 -17.19 2.32
N MET A 121 -2.41 -15.96 2.30
CA MET A 121 -3.00 -15.33 3.48
C MET A 121 -4.24 -16.10 3.96
N MET A 122 -5.15 -16.47 3.06
CA MET A 122 -6.32 -17.29 3.41
C MET A 122 -5.93 -18.65 3.96
N LYS A 123 -4.88 -19.28 3.43
CA LYS A 123 -4.34 -20.55 3.95
C LYS A 123 -3.80 -20.38 5.36
N LEU A 124 -3.02 -19.35 5.64
CA LEU A 124 -2.51 -19.08 6.98
C LEU A 124 -3.64 -18.80 7.96
N TYR A 125 -4.61 -18.00 7.56
CA TYR A 125 -5.81 -17.73 8.35
C TYR A 125 -6.56 -19.01 8.70
N ALA A 126 -6.87 -19.86 7.71
CA ALA A 126 -7.55 -21.14 7.92
C ALA A 126 -6.78 -22.11 8.84
N LEU A 127 -5.46 -21.99 8.89
CA LEU A 127 -4.59 -22.79 9.76
C LEU A 127 -4.36 -22.16 11.14
N GLY A 128 -4.93 -20.99 11.42
CA GLY A 128 -4.69 -20.24 12.65
C GLY A 128 -3.23 -19.79 12.83
N LYS A 129 -2.53 -19.51 11.74
CA LYS A 129 -1.08 -19.17 11.70
C LYS A 129 -0.81 -17.72 11.28
N ILE A 130 -1.80 -16.86 11.33
CA ILE A 130 -1.60 -15.44 11.05
C ILE A 130 -1.12 -14.73 12.31
N ASP A 131 0.08 -14.17 12.27
CA ASP A 131 0.75 -13.58 13.43
C ASP A 131 0.25 -12.18 13.81
N PHE A 132 -0.50 -11.49 12.97
CA PHE A 132 -0.84 -10.08 13.15
C PHE A 132 -2.25 -9.84 13.70
N GLY A 133 -2.89 -10.85 14.28
CA GLY A 133 -4.28 -10.71 14.76
C GLY A 133 -5.26 -10.34 13.66
N GLN A 134 -4.92 -10.66 12.43
CA GLN A 134 -5.76 -10.37 11.27
C GLN A 134 -6.99 -11.25 11.31
N ASP A 135 -8.15 -10.65 11.56
CA ASP A 135 -9.42 -11.34 11.46
C ASP A 135 -10.01 -11.15 10.05
N PHE A 136 -9.81 -12.14 9.19
CA PHE A 136 -10.42 -12.16 7.87
C PHE A 136 -11.89 -12.62 7.86
N THR A 137 -12.44 -13.07 8.99
CA THR A 137 -13.84 -13.47 9.12
C THR A 137 -14.74 -12.36 8.61
N TYR A 138 -14.43 -11.14 8.98
CA TYR A 138 -15.12 -9.94 8.56
C TYR A 138 -15.23 -9.78 7.04
N PHE A 139 -14.15 -10.04 6.30
CA PHE A 139 -14.15 -9.92 4.85
C PHE A 139 -14.85 -11.11 4.16
N ILE A 140 -14.71 -12.31 4.71
CA ILE A 140 -15.40 -13.51 4.21
C ILE A 140 -16.91 -13.35 4.33
N GLU A 141 -17.39 -12.84 5.47
CA GLU A 141 -18.83 -12.61 5.71
C GLU A 141 -19.42 -11.52 4.81
N LYS A 142 -18.64 -10.50 4.44
CA LYS A 142 -19.07 -9.38 3.59
C LYS A 142 -19.26 -9.74 2.12
N LYS A 143 -18.77 -10.89 1.65
CA LYS A 143 -18.85 -11.32 0.24
C LYS A 143 -18.36 -10.24 -0.73
N LEU A 144 -17.17 -9.74 -0.49
CA LEU A 144 -16.52 -8.70 -1.29
C LEU A 144 -16.28 -9.18 -2.74
N ASN A 145 -16.25 -8.24 -3.68
CA ASN A 145 -16.03 -8.51 -5.10
C ASN A 145 -14.54 -8.65 -5.40
N TRP A 146 -13.97 -9.81 -5.09
CA TRP A 146 -12.55 -10.08 -5.30
C TRP A 146 -12.23 -10.42 -6.76
N LYS A 147 -11.12 -9.87 -7.23
CA LYS A 147 -10.46 -10.24 -8.48
C LYS A 147 -9.00 -10.60 -8.22
N LEU A 148 -8.68 -11.87 -8.40
CA LEU A 148 -7.32 -12.34 -8.22
C LEU A 148 -6.48 -12.00 -9.45
N TYR A 149 -5.38 -11.29 -9.23
CA TYR A 149 -4.42 -10.96 -10.27
C TYR A 149 -3.49 -12.15 -10.48
N PRO A 150 -3.37 -12.67 -11.74
CA PRO A 150 -2.60 -13.89 -12.01
C PRO A 150 -1.13 -13.77 -11.62
N SER A 151 -0.60 -14.80 -10.94
CA SER A 151 0.77 -14.82 -10.42
C SER A 151 1.84 -14.77 -11.52
N ASP A 152 1.55 -15.31 -12.69
CA ASP A 152 2.45 -15.36 -13.86
C ASP A 152 2.39 -14.09 -14.73
N GLN A 153 1.44 -13.19 -14.48
CA GLN A 153 1.28 -11.96 -15.22
C GLN A 153 2.09 -10.83 -14.60
N LYS A 154 3.13 -10.36 -15.29
CA LYS A 154 4.02 -9.28 -14.81
C LYS A 154 3.34 -7.93 -14.78
N THR A 155 2.59 -7.59 -15.81
CA THR A 155 1.95 -6.27 -15.95
C THR A 155 0.59 -6.39 -16.61
N GLN A 156 -0.32 -5.49 -16.26
CA GLN A 156 -1.62 -5.35 -16.93
C GLN A 156 -2.02 -3.89 -16.99
N LYS A 157 -2.31 -3.40 -18.18
CA LYS A 157 -2.98 -2.10 -18.33
C LYS A 157 -4.40 -2.22 -17.77
N LEU A 158 -4.68 -1.47 -16.69
CA LEU A 158 -6.01 -1.45 -16.07
C LEU A 158 -6.93 -0.47 -16.81
N MET A 159 -6.41 0.72 -17.11
CA MET A 159 -7.05 1.76 -17.93
C MET A 159 -5.98 2.66 -18.53
N ASP A 160 -6.36 3.66 -19.29
CA ASP A 160 -5.39 4.54 -19.97
C ASP A 160 -4.52 5.28 -18.96
N GLY A 161 -3.20 5.23 -19.13
CA GLY A 161 -2.24 5.81 -18.19
C GLY A 161 -2.13 5.10 -16.83
N VAL A 162 -2.80 3.93 -16.62
CA VAL A 162 -2.71 3.16 -15.37
C VAL A 162 -2.37 1.71 -15.66
N THR A 163 -1.21 1.26 -15.17
CA THR A 163 -0.72 -0.12 -15.32
C THR A 163 -0.44 -0.75 -13.96
N ILE A 164 -0.99 -1.93 -13.72
CA ILE A 164 -0.65 -2.77 -12.56
C ILE A 164 0.67 -3.48 -12.84
N TYR A 165 1.58 -3.46 -11.88
CA TYR A 165 2.82 -4.23 -11.85
C TYR A 165 2.74 -5.29 -10.76
N ASN A 166 3.05 -6.54 -11.12
CA ASN A 166 3.18 -7.65 -10.17
C ASN A 166 4.67 -7.82 -9.82
N PHE A 167 5.03 -7.45 -8.60
CA PHE A 167 6.39 -7.62 -8.07
C PHE A 167 6.60 -9.04 -7.53
N GLY A 168 5.50 -9.77 -7.23
CA GLY A 168 5.57 -11.11 -6.66
C GLY A 168 5.99 -11.10 -5.19
N ARG A 169 6.72 -12.13 -4.79
CA ARG A 169 7.17 -12.33 -3.39
C ARG A 169 8.27 -11.34 -3.02
N GLY A 170 8.36 -11.08 -1.72
CA GLY A 170 9.35 -10.22 -1.10
C GLY A 170 8.93 -9.91 0.32
N HIS A 171 8.46 -8.72 0.58
CA HIS A 171 7.88 -8.33 1.86
C HIS A 171 6.69 -9.23 2.25
N SER A 172 5.80 -9.54 1.30
CA SER A 172 4.69 -10.47 1.47
C SER A 172 4.70 -11.57 0.40
N PHE A 173 3.65 -12.39 0.29
CA PHE A 173 3.57 -13.51 -0.64
C PHE A 173 3.40 -13.10 -2.10
N GLY A 174 2.74 -11.96 -2.34
CA GLY A 174 2.51 -11.42 -3.68
C GLY A 174 2.15 -9.95 -3.61
N GLN A 175 2.96 -9.10 -4.25
CA GLN A 175 2.83 -7.66 -4.14
C GLN A 175 2.49 -7.03 -5.48
N LEU A 176 1.50 -6.14 -5.49
CA LEU A 176 1.14 -5.32 -6.63
C LEU A 176 1.55 -3.87 -6.42
N GLY A 177 1.87 -3.19 -7.51
CA GLY A 177 2.06 -1.75 -7.54
C GLY A 177 1.34 -1.13 -8.73
N LEU A 178 1.31 0.19 -8.78
CA LEU A 178 0.72 0.95 -9.89
C LEU A 178 1.76 1.85 -10.55
N PHE A 179 1.81 1.79 -11.87
CA PHE A 179 2.46 2.81 -12.68
C PHE A 179 1.41 3.77 -13.21
N LEU A 180 1.64 5.07 -13.03
CA LEU A 180 0.73 6.16 -13.39
C LEU A 180 1.45 7.13 -14.34
N GLU A 181 0.88 7.32 -15.53
CA GLU A 181 1.36 8.29 -16.51
C GLU A 181 0.74 9.66 -16.24
N LEU A 182 1.52 10.58 -15.70
CA LEU A 182 1.06 11.93 -15.31
C LEU A 182 1.80 13.00 -16.13
N PRO A 183 1.24 13.47 -17.24
CA PRO A 183 1.94 14.36 -18.18
C PRO A 183 2.42 15.68 -17.58
N LYS A 184 1.74 16.21 -16.54
CA LYS A 184 2.09 17.48 -15.90
C LYS A 184 2.96 17.32 -14.68
N SER A 185 2.73 16.27 -13.89
CA SER A 185 3.41 16.04 -12.60
C SER A 185 4.57 15.04 -12.69
N GLY A 186 4.82 14.45 -13.87
CA GLY A 186 5.76 13.36 -14.06
C GLY A 186 5.21 12.01 -13.57
N ASN A 187 5.61 10.94 -14.24
CA ASN A 187 5.13 9.59 -13.95
C ASN A 187 5.44 9.15 -12.52
N LYS A 188 4.58 8.31 -11.96
CA LYS A 188 4.73 7.76 -10.60
C LYS A 188 4.67 6.24 -10.63
N LEU A 189 5.54 5.61 -9.87
CA LEU A 189 5.53 4.16 -9.62
C LEU A 189 5.25 3.94 -8.13
N LEU A 190 4.00 3.62 -7.82
CA LEU A 190 3.54 3.33 -6.46
C LEU A 190 3.89 1.89 -6.15
N ILE A 191 4.77 1.66 -5.20
CA ILE A 191 5.28 0.32 -4.87
C ILE A 191 4.88 -0.17 -3.48
N SER A 192 4.29 0.71 -2.63
CA SER A 192 3.96 0.38 -1.25
C SER A 192 5.13 -0.30 -0.53
N ASP A 193 4.94 -1.46 0.06
CA ASP A 193 5.90 -2.18 0.88
C ASP A 193 6.83 -3.13 0.12
N VAL A 194 6.80 -3.11 -1.22
CA VAL A 194 7.83 -3.82 -2.01
C VAL A 194 9.23 -3.39 -1.54
N ILE A 195 9.37 -2.09 -1.26
CA ILE A 195 10.49 -1.48 -0.53
C ILE A 195 9.87 -0.39 0.35
N TYR A 196 10.05 -0.44 1.66
CA TYR A 196 9.38 0.47 2.59
C TYR A 196 9.74 1.95 2.40
N SER A 197 11.02 2.21 2.12
CA SER A 197 11.60 3.55 2.14
C SER A 197 12.83 3.64 1.24
N SER A 198 13.17 4.84 0.82
CA SER A 198 14.42 5.12 0.12
C SER A 198 15.68 4.76 0.92
N GLU A 199 15.61 4.78 2.25
CA GLU A 199 16.71 4.31 3.11
C GLU A 199 17.04 2.82 2.92
N ASN A 200 16.06 1.98 2.54
CA ASN A 200 16.32 0.58 2.24
C ASN A 200 17.17 0.39 0.99
N ILE A 201 17.05 1.28 0.00
CA ILE A 201 17.83 1.20 -1.25
C ILE A 201 19.29 1.58 -1.01
N GLY A 202 19.54 2.51 -0.10
CA GLY A 202 20.91 2.95 0.26
C GLY A 202 21.60 3.82 -0.76
N PRO A 203 22.96 3.87 -0.79
CA PRO A 203 23.96 3.01 -0.13
C PRO A 203 24.19 3.37 1.34
N PRO A 204 24.44 2.38 2.24
CA PRO A 204 24.34 0.94 2.02
C PRO A 204 22.88 0.47 1.96
N VAL A 205 22.62 -0.68 1.30
CA VAL A 205 21.30 -1.35 1.36
C VAL A 205 21.01 -1.72 2.81
N ARG A 206 19.79 -1.39 3.28
CA ARG A 206 19.33 -1.69 4.64
C ARG A 206 18.13 -2.63 4.58
N GLU A 207 18.32 -3.85 5.03
CA GLU A 207 17.28 -4.88 5.02
C GLU A 207 16.11 -4.51 5.94
N PRO A 208 14.87 -4.89 5.60
CA PRO A 208 13.74 -4.78 6.50
C PRO A 208 13.77 -5.94 7.52
N GLY A 209 13.31 -5.68 8.74
CA GLY A 209 13.12 -6.73 9.75
C GLY A 209 11.91 -7.62 9.45
N ARG A 210 10.95 -7.12 8.71
CA ARG A 210 9.74 -7.86 8.30
C ARG A 210 9.78 -8.11 6.80
N CYS A 211 10.05 -9.35 6.41
CA CYS A 211 10.11 -9.78 5.02
C CYS A 211 9.91 -11.30 4.92
N MET A 212 9.03 -11.73 4.04
CA MET A 212 8.73 -13.16 3.84
C MET A 212 9.79 -13.87 2.99
N ASP A 213 10.41 -13.16 2.04
CA ASP A 213 11.39 -13.71 1.09
C ASP A 213 12.51 -12.69 0.85
N MET A 214 13.54 -12.72 1.71
CA MET A 214 14.66 -11.78 1.66
C MET A 214 15.44 -11.85 0.32
N PRO A 215 15.73 -13.03 -0.23
CA PRO A 215 16.34 -13.12 -1.56
C PRO A 215 15.53 -12.45 -2.67
N ALA A 216 14.21 -12.57 -2.65
CA ALA A 216 13.33 -11.89 -3.61
C ALA A 216 13.32 -10.37 -3.35
N TRP A 217 13.29 -9.96 -2.09
CA TRP A 217 13.34 -8.55 -1.71
C TRP A 217 14.64 -7.87 -2.21
N HIS A 218 15.79 -8.51 -2.08
CA HIS A 218 17.05 -7.99 -2.62
C HIS A 218 17.00 -7.73 -4.13
N LYS A 219 16.31 -8.62 -4.88
CA LYS A 219 16.08 -8.37 -6.32
C LYS A 219 15.23 -7.13 -6.55
N HIS A 220 14.21 -6.88 -5.70
CA HIS A 220 13.41 -5.67 -5.81
C HIS A 220 14.24 -4.41 -5.58
N VAL A 221 15.14 -4.40 -4.58
CA VAL A 221 16.05 -3.27 -4.34
C VAL A 221 16.91 -2.95 -5.58
N GLU A 222 17.31 -3.96 -6.35
CA GLU A 222 18.07 -3.77 -7.58
C GLU A 222 17.19 -3.40 -8.79
N GLU A 223 16.03 -4.07 -8.94
CA GLU A 223 15.20 -4.00 -10.15
C GLU A 223 14.24 -2.79 -10.14
N VAL A 224 13.65 -2.45 -8.98
CA VAL A 224 12.67 -1.35 -8.89
C VAL A 224 13.27 0.00 -9.29
N PRO A 225 14.48 0.39 -8.83
CA PRO A 225 15.09 1.63 -9.29
C PRO A 225 15.46 1.64 -10.80
N LYS A 226 15.75 0.46 -11.38
CA LYS A 226 15.97 0.35 -12.83
C LYS A 226 14.67 0.54 -13.59
N LEU A 227 13.61 -0.15 -13.16
CA LEU A 227 12.27 -0.02 -13.73
C LEU A 227 11.77 1.43 -13.66
N ALA A 228 11.93 2.09 -12.53
CA ALA A 228 11.52 3.49 -12.37
C ALA A 228 12.24 4.41 -13.37
N ARG A 229 13.55 4.20 -13.61
CA ARG A 229 14.29 4.95 -14.63
C ARG A 229 13.79 4.66 -16.05
N GLU A 230 13.51 3.40 -16.38
CA GLU A 230 12.98 2.98 -17.69
C GLU A 230 11.61 3.61 -17.97
N LEU A 231 10.78 3.71 -16.93
CA LEU A 231 9.45 4.33 -16.99
C LEU A 231 9.48 5.86 -16.87
N ASN A 232 10.66 6.45 -16.64
CA ASN A 232 10.80 7.86 -16.28
C ASN A 232 9.84 8.25 -15.16
N ALA A 233 9.78 7.44 -14.09
CA ALA A 233 8.86 7.56 -12.98
C ALA A 233 9.59 7.83 -11.67
N GLU A 234 8.97 8.64 -10.81
CA GLU A 234 9.32 8.75 -9.40
C GLU A 234 8.75 7.55 -8.65
N ILE A 235 9.56 6.90 -7.80
CA ILE A 235 9.11 5.83 -6.92
C ILE A 235 8.36 6.46 -5.75
N TRP A 236 7.15 5.96 -5.45
CA TRP A 236 6.41 6.30 -4.24
C TRP A 236 6.36 5.09 -3.30
N PHE A 237 7.00 5.26 -2.14
CA PHE A 237 7.17 4.24 -1.10
C PHE A 237 5.98 4.23 -0.13
N GLY A 238 5.69 3.09 0.50
CA GLY A 238 4.60 2.98 1.47
C GLY A 238 4.84 3.79 2.75
N HIS A 239 6.09 3.79 3.25
CA HIS A 239 6.42 4.26 4.60
C HIS A 239 7.63 5.20 4.68
N ASP A 240 7.99 5.87 3.59
CA ASP A 240 9.08 6.86 3.58
C ASP A 240 8.60 8.22 4.10
N LEU A 241 8.93 8.54 5.35
CA LEU A 241 8.54 9.82 5.97
C LEU A 241 9.11 11.02 5.22
N ALA A 242 10.38 10.97 4.84
CA ALA A 242 11.04 12.10 4.17
C ALA A 242 10.47 12.38 2.78
N GLN A 243 9.97 11.35 2.08
CA GLN A 243 9.21 11.52 0.85
C GLN A 243 7.81 12.04 1.16
N PHE A 244 7.09 11.40 2.09
CA PHE A 244 5.71 11.74 2.41
C PHE A 244 5.54 13.20 2.82
N GLU A 245 6.47 13.77 3.59
CA GLU A 245 6.45 15.19 3.99
C GLU A 245 6.48 16.14 2.78
N LYS A 246 7.05 15.71 1.65
CA LYS A 246 7.16 16.50 0.41
C LYS A 246 5.99 16.28 -0.56
N LEU A 247 5.24 15.19 -0.39
CA LEU A 247 4.09 14.93 -1.24
C LEU A 247 2.99 15.96 -0.98
N VAL A 248 2.35 16.42 -2.07
CA VAL A 248 1.13 17.24 -2.02
C VAL A 248 -0.01 16.37 -1.53
N LYS A 249 -0.57 16.68 -0.36
CA LYS A 249 -1.67 15.93 0.25
C LYS A 249 -3.01 16.30 -0.39
N SER A 250 -4.01 15.45 -0.23
CA SER A 250 -5.36 15.69 -0.77
C SER A 250 -6.02 16.98 -0.29
N THR A 251 -5.61 17.48 0.88
CA THR A 251 -6.03 18.78 1.44
C THR A 251 -5.36 19.98 0.78
N GLU A 252 -4.28 19.78 0.06
CA GLU A 252 -3.46 20.82 -0.57
C GLU A 252 -3.62 20.84 -2.09
N GLY A 253 -3.89 19.65 -2.71
CA GLY A 253 -3.99 19.53 -4.16
C GLY A 253 -3.94 18.09 -4.67
N TYR A 254 -3.43 17.94 -5.90
CA TYR A 254 -3.33 16.67 -6.60
C TYR A 254 -2.20 16.69 -7.62
N TYR A 255 -1.83 15.51 -8.11
CA TYR A 255 -0.94 15.30 -9.24
C TYR A 255 -1.75 14.99 -10.51
N GLU A 256 -1.29 15.47 -11.70
CA GLU A 256 -1.94 15.19 -13.00
C GLU A 256 -0.96 15.13 -14.19
#